data_f29eab9572a499311e0173de90bc6d0e
#
_entry.id   f29eab9572a499311e0173de90bc6d0e
#
_cell.length_a   1.000
_cell.length_b   1.000
_cell.length_c   1.000
_cell.angle_alpha   90.00
_cell.angle_beta   90.00
_cell.angle_gamma   90.00
#
_symmetry.space_group_name_H-M   'P 1'
#
loop_
_entity.id
_entity.type
_entity.pdbx_description
1 polymer ?
#
loop_
_entity_poly.entity_id
_entity_poly.type
_entity_poly.pdbx_seq_one_letter_code
_entity_poly.pdbx_strand_id
1 'polypeptide(L)'
;MKRLLCALLALLLLCGCTAAPAGTTEPAGPVLKAGFYLPTAEELEGTLLYIQLREDGTGCMSVLGMTKELTWTPEGAMFGDMTITPTSGGLLADYEAFEFIGESLPEGYLPDPPAPGVWVASSVGKDGDVSFYGTASRDNGWFELKEDGTGVLVYEGAEYPFTLEGTIARFDGWSVMLMDAGEGLPEGETMAVIFITEGPIQADSIAFRKLEE
;
A
#
# COMPACT_ATOMS: atom_id res chain seq x y z
N MET A 1 -13.07 -54.24 54.29
CA MET A 1 -12.59 -54.09 52.91
C MET A 1 -13.42 -53.10 52.04
N LYS A 2 -14.77 -53.08 52.15
CA LYS A 2 -15.59 -52.13 51.32
C LYS A 2 -15.37 -50.64 51.61
N ARG A 3 -15.04 -50.26 52.87
CA ARG A 3 -14.82 -48.86 53.25
C ARG A 3 -13.46 -48.28 52.77
N LEU A 4 -12.45 -49.15 52.56
CA LEU A 4 -11.14 -48.73 52.07
C LEU A 4 -11.17 -48.46 50.54
N LEU A 5 -12.03 -49.18 49.83
CA LEU A 5 -12.18 -49.00 48.35
C LEU A 5 -12.87 -47.70 48.00
N CYS A 6 -13.86 -47.28 48.85
CA CYS A 6 -14.52 -45.97 48.60
C CYS A 6 -13.62 -44.78 48.91
N ALA A 7 -12.71 -44.89 49.88
CA ALA A 7 -11.74 -43.82 50.18
C ALA A 7 -10.69 -43.64 49.05
N LEU A 8 -10.26 -44.77 48.44
CA LEU A 8 -9.31 -44.73 47.34
C LEU A 8 -9.93 -44.18 46.06
N LEU A 9 -11.23 -44.45 45.79
CA LEU A 9 -11.95 -43.92 44.64
C LEU A 9 -12.23 -42.43 44.80
N ALA A 10 -12.46 -41.93 46.01
CA ALA A 10 -12.64 -40.52 46.28
C ALA A 10 -11.35 -39.70 46.11
N LEU A 11 -10.18 -40.31 46.41
CA LEU A 11 -8.88 -39.65 46.22
C LEU A 11 -8.48 -39.54 44.75
N LEU A 12 -8.91 -40.50 43.92
CA LEU A 12 -8.66 -40.46 42.46
C LEU A 12 -9.52 -39.44 41.73
N LEU A 13 -10.67 -39.05 42.30
CA LEU A 13 -11.55 -38.03 41.71
C LEU A 13 -11.15 -36.58 42.07
N LEU A 14 -10.28 -36.41 43.06
CA LEU A 14 -9.78 -35.09 43.46
C LEU A 14 -8.46 -34.66 42.77
N CYS A 15 -7.79 -35.59 42.08
CA CYS A 15 -6.56 -35.29 41.32
C CYS A 15 -6.77 -34.92 39.86
N GLY A 16 -8.00 -34.70 39.43
CA GLY A 16 -8.27 -34.45 38.00
C GLY A 16 -9.02 -33.19 37.69
N CYS A 17 -8.56 -32.02 38.07
CA CYS A 17 -8.90 -30.73 37.46
C CYS A 17 -8.00 -29.63 38.00
N THR A 18 -6.69 -29.74 37.84
CA THR A 18 -5.92 -28.55 37.53
C THR A 18 -6.13 -28.33 36.05
N ALA A 19 -7.10 -27.45 35.70
CA ALA A 19 -7.09 -26.81 34.43
C ALA A 19 -5.69 -26.18 34.32
N ALA A 20 -4.84 -26.74 33.48
CA ALA A 20 -3.66 -26.04 33.04
C ALA A 20 -4.15 -24.64 32.56
N PRO A 21 -3.52 -23.54 32.99
CA PRO A 21 -3.81 -22.26 32.34
C PRO A 21 -3.67 -22.56 30.85
N ALA A 22 -4.67 -22.14 30.07
CA ALA A 22 -4.55 -22.11 28.61
C ALA A 22 -3.29 -21.31 28.33
N GLY A 23 -2.17 -22.04 28.24
CA GLY A 23 -0.95 -21.44 27.74
C GLY A 23 -1.34 -20.96 26.36
N THR A 24 -1.29 -19.66 26.15
CA THR A 24 -1.10 -19.11 24.85
C THR A 24 0.11 -19.84 24.29
N THR A 25 -0.14 -20.85 23.48
CA THR A 25 0.91 -21.55 22.75
C THR A 25 1.42 -20.49 21.82
N GLU A 26 2.54 -19.88 22.19
CA GLU A 26 3.29 -19.02 21.28
C GLU A 26 3.50 -19.86 20.01
N PRO A 27 3.13 -19.35 18.82
CA PRO A 27 3.28 -20.13 17.61
C PRO A 27 4.73 -20.59 17.49
N ALA A 28 4.94 -21.88 17.24
CA ALA A 28 6.25 -22.52 17.25
C ALA A 28 7.15 -22.10 16.05
N GLY A 29 6.81 -21.05 15.31
CA GLY A 29 7.48 -20.57 14.13
C GLY A 29 7.36 -19.06 13.94
N PRO A 30 7.95 -18.52 12.87
CA PRO A 30 7.79 -17.11 12.52
C PRO A 30 6.32 -16.80 12.27
N VAL A 31 5.90 -15.58 12.67
CA VAL A 31 4.54 -15.08 12.50
C VAL A 31 4.57 -13.70 11.85
N LEU A 32 3.53 -13.39 11.07
CA LEU A 32 3.30 -12.03 10.57
C LEU A 32 2.94 -11.11 11.74
N LYS A 33 3.33 -9.85 11.63
CA LYS A 33 3.03 -8.78 12.59
C LYS A 33 2.39 -7.62 11.85
N ALA A 34 1.56 -6.86 12.54
CA ALA A 34 1.08 -5.59 12.02
C ALA A 34 2.25 -4.61 11.85
N GLY A 35 2.24 -3.85 10.75
CA GLY A 35 3.29 -2.92 10.39
C GLY A 35 3.60 -2.94 8.91
N PHE A 36 4.73 -2.33 8.53
CA PHE A 36 5.18 -2.22 7.15
C PHE A 36 6.30 -3.20 6.85
N TYR A 37 6.31 -3.65 5.61
CA TYR A 37 7.30 -4.57 5.05
C TYR A 37 7.79 -4.01 3.71
N LEU A 38 9.10 -3.92 3.54
CA LEU A 38 9.73 -3.47 2.30
C LEU A 38 10.44 -4.62 1.60
N PRO A 39 10.50 -4.63 0.26
CA PRO A 39 11.25 -5.62 -0.49
C PRO A 39 12.73 -5.55 -0.15
N THR A 40 13.41 -6.70 -0.13
CA THR A 40 14.85 -6.78 0.12
C THR A 40 15.69 -6.80 -1.15
N ALA A 41 15.08 -6.97 -2.31
CA ALA A 41 15.74 -7.00 -3.61
C ALA A 41 16.14 -5.60 -4.07
N GLU A 42 17.43 -5.36 -4.36
CA GLU A 42 17.94 -4.06 -4.82
C GLU A 42 17.28 -3.58 -6.12
N GLU A 43 16.91 -4.49 -7.01
CA GLU A 43 16.20 -4.18 -8.27
C GLU A 43 14.78 -3.64 -8.07
N LEU A 44 14.23 -3.77 -6.87
CA LEU A 44 12.93 -3.21 -6.48
C LEU A 44 13.04 -1.86 -5.75
N GLU A 45 14.24 -1.35 -5.53
CA GLU A 45 14.43 0.01 -5.02
C GLU A 45 13.79 1.03 -5.97
N GLY A 46 13.05 1.98 -5.40
CA GLY A 46 12.35 3.01 -6.17
C GLY A 46 11.03 2.58 -6.81
N THR A 47 10.64 1.30 -6.72
CA THR A 47 9.32 0.84 -7.20
C THR A 47 8.18 1.22 -6.28
N LEU A 48 8.46 1.83 -5.12
CA LEU A 48 7.48 2.21 -4.10
C LEU A 48 6.59 1.02 -3.69
N LEU A 49 7.21 -0.18 -3.69
CA LEU A 49 6.56 -1.43 -3.32
C LEU A 49 6.63 -1.61 -1.81
N TYR A 50 5.49 -1.76 -1.15
CA TYR A 50 5.43 -2.14 0.25
C TYR A 50 4.19 -2.99 0.55
N ILE A 51 4.24 -3.72 1.65
CA ILE A 51 3.09 -4.40 2.24
C ILE A 51 2.82 -3.77 3.60
N GLN A 52 1.59 -3.37 3.85
CA GLN A 52 1.11 -2.92 5.16
C GLN A 52 0.13 -3.94 5.71
N LEU A 53 0.38 -4.42 6.93
CA LEU A 53 -0.54 -5.25 7.70
C LEU A 53 -1.05 -4.45 8.90
N ARG A 54 -2.38 -4.44 9.12
CA ARG A 54 -3.02 -3.68 10.21
C ARG A 54 -3.45 -4.64 11.32
N GLU A 55 -3.55 -4.15 12.56
CA GLU A 55 -3.92 -4.95 13.74
C GLU A 55 -5.31 -5.59 13.64
N ASP A 56 -6.21 -5.05 12.82
CA ASP A 56 -7.56 -5.55 12.60
C ASP A 56 -7.64 -6.76 11.65
N GLY A 57 -6.50 -7.29 11.19
CA GLY A 57 -6.42 -8.40 10.24
C GLY A 57 -6.60 -7.98 8.77
N THR A 58 -6.72 -6.68 8.51
CA THR A 58 -6.67 -6.14 7.14
C THR A 58 -5.26 -5.72 6.77
N GLY A 59 -5.00 -5.50 5.51
CA GLY A 59 -3.73 -4.99 5.02
C GLY A 59 -3.83 -4.55 3.57
N CYS A 60 -2.74 -4.09 3.01
CA CYS A 60 -2.64 -3.80 1.59
C CYS A 60 -1.24 -4.10 1.05
N MET A 61 -1.16 -4.41 -0.23
CA MET A 61 0.06 -4.33 -1.02
C MET A 61 -0.02 -3.08 -1.88
N SER A 62 1.03 -2.29 -1.89
CA SER A 62 1.16 -1.10 -2.71
C SER A 62 2.31 -1.26 -3.69
N VAL A 63 2.07 -0.92 -4.94
CA VAL A 63 3.09 -0.82 -5.99
C VAL A 63 2.87 0.52 -6.68
N LEU A 64 3.88 1.39 -6.70
CA LEU A 64 3.77 2.73 -7.26
C LEU A 64 2.53 3.49 -6.72
N GLY A 65 2.23 3.31 -5.41
CA GLY A 65 1.08 3.92 -4.74
C GLY A 65 -0.28 3.30 -5.04
N MET A 66 -0.33 2.34 -5.93
CA MET A 66 -1.54 1.57 -6.17
C MET A 66 -1.71 0.53 -5.08
N THR A 67 -2.72 0.70 -4.27
CA THR A 67 -2.98 -0.20 -3.15
C THR A 67 -4.09 -1.17 -3.49
N LYS A 68 -3.84 -2.44 -3.23
CA LYS A 68 -4.88 -3.47 -3.22
C LYS A 68 -5.00 -4.06 -1.82
N GLU A 69 -6.23 -4.16 -1.35
CA GLU A 69 -6.52 -4.67 -0.02
C GLU A 69 -6.30 -6.19 0.05
N LEU A 70 -5.87 -6.65 1.23
CA LEU A 70 -5.74 -8.05 1.57
C LEU A 70 -6.24 -8.30 3.01
N THR A 71 -6.47 -9.57 3.34
CA THR A 71 -6.70 -9.99 4.71
C THR A 71 -5.58 -10.94 5.13
N TRP A 72 -5.22 -10.89 6.41
CA TRP A 72 -4.11 -11.67 6.94
C TRP A 72 -4.39 -12.25 8.33
N THR A 73 -3.62 -13.28 8.68
CA THR A 73 -3.52 -13.86 10.02
C THR A 73 -2.04 -13.96 10.38
N PRO A 74 -1.68 -14.21 11.65
CA PRO A 74 -0.29 -14.42 12.04
C PRO A 74 0.43 -15.53 11.24
N GLU A 75 -0.31 -16.50 10.73
CA GLU A 75 0.22 -17.66 9.99
C GLU A 75 0.45 -17.35 8.50
N GLY A 76 -0.17 -16.29 7.96
CA GLY A 76 -0.02 -15.91 6.57
C GLY A 76 -1.17 -15.09 6.00
N ALA A 77 -1.07 -14.77 4.71
CA ALA A 77 -2.09 -14.09 3.95
C ALA A 77 -2.16 -14.60 2.49
N MET A 78 -3.24 -14.27 1.83
CA MET A 78 -3.42 -14.47 0.39
C MET A 78 -3.70 -13.12 -0.26
N PHE A 79 -3.11 -12.88 -1.40
CA PHE A 79 -3.33 -11.69 -2.21
C PHE A 79 -3.55 -12.10 -3.67
N GLY A 80 -4.81 -12.25 -4.08
CA GLY A 80 -5.12 -12.94 -5.33
C GLY A 80 -4.63 -14.39 -5.29
N ASP A 81 -3.79 -14.77 -6.23
CA ASP A 81 -3.14 -16.09 -6.28
C ASP A 81 -1.78 -16.12 -5.53
N MET A 82 -1.28 -14.95 -5.09
CA MET A 82 -0.02 -14.80 -4.35
C MET A 82 -0.18 -15.26 -2.90
N THR A 83 0.76 -16.08 -2.43
CA THR A 83 0.82 -16.53 -1.03
C THR A 83 1.83 -15.69 -0.25
N ILE A 84 1.42 -15.16 0.89
CA ILE A 84 2.28 -14.43 1.83
C ILE A 84 2.52 -15.31 3.05
N THR A 85 3.78 -15.65 3.29
CA THR A 85 4.20 -16.52 4.41
C THR A 85 5.18 -15.80 5.34
N PRO A 86 5.07 -15.99 6.67
CA PRO A 86 6.01 -15.40 7.61
C PRO A 86 7.41 -15.99 7.48
N THR A 87 8.45 -15.16 7.70
CA THR A 87 9.85 -15.55 7.85
C THR A 87 10.42 -15.01 9.16
N SER A 88 11.65 -15.38 9.51
CA SER A 88 12.27 -14.96 10.77
C SER A 88 12.52 -13.44 10.86
N GLY A 89 12.61 -12.73 9.73
CA GLY A 89 12.87 -11.28 9.68
C GLY A 89 11.77 -10.48 9.00
N GLY A 90 10.73 -11.14 8.47
CA GLY A 90 9.70 -10.46 7.69
C GLY A 90 8.69 -11.42 7.09
N LEU A 91 8.53 -11.37 5.79
CA LEU A 91 7.63 -12.24 5.02
C LEU A 91 8.21 -12.59 3.65
N LEU A 92 7.66 -13.62 3.04
CA LEU A 92 7.86 -14.01 1.66
C LEU A 92 6.52 -13.89 0.92
N ALA A 93 6.47 -13.08 -0.12
CA ALA A 93 5.33 -12.96 -1.03
C ALA A 93 5.70 -13.69 -2.34
N ASP A 94 5.16 -14.89 -2.54
CA ASP A 94 5.60 -15.86 -3.54
C ASP A 94 7.12 -16.12 -3.45
N TYR A 95 7.92 -15.41 -4.27
CA TYR A 95 9.38 -15.56 -4.33
C TYR A 95 10.13 -14.32 -3.84
N GLU A 96 9.41 -13.22 -3.57
CA GLU A 96 10.00 -11.96 -3.14
C GLU A 96 10.05 -11.86 -1.62
N ALA A 97 11.23 -11.59 -1.07
CA ALA A 97 11.41 -11.41 0.36
C ALA A 97 11.19 -9.95 0.75
N PHE A 98 10.48 -9.76 1.87
CA PHE A 98 10.23 -8.46 2.47
C PHE A 98 10.70 -8.46 3.92
N GLU A 99 11.40 -7.41 4.32
CA GLU A 99 11.83 -7.18 5.69
C GLU A 99 10.78 -6.37 6.45
N PHE A 100 10.53 -6.76 7.71
CA PHE A 100 9.70 -5.98 8.62
C PHE A 100 10.46 -4.74 9.10
N ILE A 101 9.92 -3.55 8.84
CA ILE A 101 10.57 -2.27 9.15
C ILE A 101 9.91 -1.50 10.28
N GLY A 102 8.79 -1.99 10.85
CA GLY A 102 8.09 -1.35 11.97
C GLY A 102 6.72 -0.80 11.61
N GLU A 103 6.26 0.20 12.38
CA GLU A 103 4.90 0.74 12.31
C GLU A 103 4.72 1.84 11.25
N SER A 104 5.82 2.33 10.66
CA SER A 104 5.80 3.41 9.65
C SER A 104 6.82 3.15 8.55
N LEU A 105 6.55 3.68 7.37
CA LEU A 105 7.54 3.77 6.29
C LEU A 105 8.68 4.73 6.68
N PRO A 106 9.90 4.51 6.18
CA PRO A 106 10.99 5.46 6.34
C PRO A 106 10.62 6.85 5.80
N GLU A 107 11.15 7.88 6.42
CA GLU A 107 11.01 9.25 5.91
C GLU A 107 11.57 9.33 4.48
N GLY A 108 10.82 9.93 3.57
CA GLY A 108 11.19 10.05 2.16
C GLY A 108 11.02 8.78 1.33
N TYR A 109 10.49 7.69 1.90
CA TYR A 109 10.21 6.47 1.12
C TYR A 109 9.13 6.69 0.05
N LEU A 110 8.07 7.40 0.40
CA LEU A 110 7.09 7.87 -0.58
C LEU A 110 7.54 9.25 -1.08
N PRO A 111 7.39 9.53 -2.38
CA PRO A 111 7.66 10.84 -2.92
C PRO A 111 6.72 11.89 -2.31
N ASP A 112 7.09 13.13 -2.39
CA ASP A 112 6.22 14.21 -1.97
C ASP A 112 5.02 14.38 -2.92
N PRO A 113 3.87 14.82 -2.40
CA PRO A 113 2.76 15.23 -3.25
C PRO A 113 3.12 16.51 -4.01
N PRO A 114 2.53 16.75 -5.20
CA PRO A 114 2.74 18.00 -5.90
C PRO A 114 2.22 19.18 -5.09
N ALA A 115 2.86 20.33 -5.23
CA ALA A 115 2.41 21.55 -4.59
C ALA A 115 1.01 21.98 -5.11
N PRO A 116 0.16 22.62 -4.29
CA PRO A 116 -1.10 23.19 -4.73
C PRO A 116 -0.95 24.10 -5.94
N GLY A 117 -1.96 24.12 -6.79
CA GLY A 117 -1.99 24.92 -8.02
C GLY A 117 -2.60 24.18 -9.20
N VAL A 118 -2.47 24.80 -10.37
CA VAL A 118 -2.97 24.24 -11.63
C VAL A 118 -1.81 23.59 -12.39
N TRP A 119 -2.07 22.38 -12.85
CA TRP A 119 -1.10 21.53 -13.54
C TRP A 119 -1.69 21.11 -14.89
N VAL A 120 -0.95 21.23 -15.98
CA VAL A 120 -1.41 20.91 -17.33
C VAL A 120 -0.64 19.75 -17.92
N ALA A 121 -1.33 18.84 -18.60
CA ALA A 121 -0.73 17.65 -19.16
C ALA A 121 0.34 17.99 -20.21
N SER A 122 1.51 17.38 -20.07
CA SER A 122 2.66 17.52 -20.95
C SER A 122 2.98 16.24 -21.74
N SER A 123 2.64 15.10 -21.20
CA SER A 123 2.73 13.80 -21.90
C SER A 123 1.75 12.78 -21.34
N VAL A 124 1.47 11.77 -22.13
CA VAL A 124 0.64 10.62 -21.75
C VAL A 124 1.38 9.32 -22.12
N GLY A 125 1.42 8.38 -21.18
CA GLY A 125 1.87 7.01 -21.39
C GLY A 125 0.69 6.10 -21.62
N LYS A 126 0.75 5.22 -22.63
CA LYS A 126 -0.26 4.23 -22.93
C LYS A 126 0.37 3.03 -23.64
N ASP A 127 0.07 1.83 -23.16
CA ASP A 127 0.54 0.55 -23.72
C ASP A 127 2.07 0.47 -23.87
N GLY A 128 2.81 1.15 -22.95
CA GLY A 128 4.27 1.22 -22.95
C GLY A 128 4.86 2.32 -23.85
N ASP A 129 4.05 3.03 -24.62
CA ASP A 129 4.47 4.17 -25.43
C ASP A 129 4.22 5.49 -24.68
N VAL A 130 5.07 6.50 -24.92
CA VAL A 130 4.91 7.85 -24.36
C VAL A 130 4.72 8.85 -25.49
N SER A 131 3.61 9.58 -25.44
CA SER A 131 3.28 10.66 -26.37
C SER A 131 3.43 12.01 -25.68
N PHE A 132 4.22 12.92 -26.26
CA PHE A 132 4.42 14.26 -25.74
C PHE A 132 3.48 15.25 -26.43
N TYR A 133 2.85 16.11 -25.64
CA TYR A 133 2.11 17.24 -26.16
C TYR A 133 3.09 18.37 -26.55
N GLY A 134 2.99 18.89 -27.76
CA GLY A 134 3.89 19.93 -28.24
C GLY A 134 3.80 21.25 -27.47
N THR A 135 2.65 21.51 -26.86
CA THR A 135 2.41 22.62 -25.93
C THR A 135 1.58 22.11 -24.77
N ALA A 136 2.05 22.31 -23.55
CA ALA A 136 1.28 22.03 -22.36
C ALA A 136 0.11 23.04 -22.28
N SER A 137 -1.12 22.54 -22.32
CA SER A 137 -2.33 23.37 -22.25
C SER A 137 -3.45 22.60 -21.54
N ARG A 138 -4.47 23.33 -21.09
CA ARG A 138 -5.67 22.72 -20.50
C ARG A 138 -6.45 21.85 -21.49
N ASP A 139 -6.27 22.05 -22.79
CA ASP A 139 -6.94 21.24 -23.81
C ASP A 139 -6.44 19.78 -23.82
N ASN A 140 -5.20 19.55 -23.35
CA ASN A 140 -4.61 18.21 -23.26
C ASN A 140 -5.01 17.44 -21.98
N GLY A 141 -5.68 18.11 -21.06
CA GLY A 141 -5.98 17.67 -19.71
C GLY A 141 -5.24 18.49 -18.66
N TRP A 142 -5.80 18.56 -17.47
CA TRP A 142 -5.25 19.33 -16.37
C TRP A 142 -5.79 18.85 -15.05
N PHE A 143 -5.10 19.15 -13.97
CA PHE A 143 -5.68 19.06 -12.63
C PHE A 143 -5.43 20.36 -11.86
N GLU A 144 -6.32 20.63 -10.92
CA GLU A 144 -6.16 21.64 -9.88
C GLU A 144 -6.13 20.96 -8.53
N LEU A 145 -5.09 21.25 -7.75
CA LEU A 145 -4.94 20.81 -6.37
C LEU A 145 -5.00 22.03 -5.47
N LYS A 146 -5.87 22.00 -4.47
CA LYS A 146 -6.02 23.04 -3.46
C LYS A 146 -5.20 22.73 -2.22
N GLU A 147 -4.97 23.77 -1.39
CA GLU A 147 -4.22 23.63 -0.12
C GLU A 147 -4.87 22.66 0.89
N ASP A 148 -6.18 22.46 0.81
CA ASP A 148 -6.91 21.52 1.66
C ASP A 148 -6.84 20.06 1.18
N GLY A 149 -6.08 19.79 0.13
CA GLY A 149 -5.93 18.46 -0.47
C GLY A 149 -7.09 18.06 -1.38
N THR A 150 -8.12 18.91 -1.57
CA THR A 150 -9.15 18.65 -2.57
C THR A 150 -8.69 19.08 -3.95
N GLY A 151 -9.17 18.40 -4.99
CA GLY A 151 -8.83 18.75 -6.37
C GLY A 151 -9.81 18.22 -7.39
N VAL A 152 -9.54 18.57 -8.64
CA VAL A 152 -10.25 18.04 -9.79
C VAL A 152 -9.24 17.72 -10.89
N LEU A 153 -9.36 16.53 -11.46
CA LEU A 153 -8.65 16.13 -12.68
C LEU A 153 -9.63 16.24 -13.85
N VAL A 154 -9.22 16.93 -14.91
CA VAL A 154 -9.98 17.02 -16.16
C VAL A 154 -9.17 16.35 -17.26
N TYR A 155 -9.72 15.30 -17.84
CA TYR A 155 -9.06 14.55 -18.91
C TYR A 155 -10.09 14.06 -19.93
N GLU A 156 -9.80 14.23 -21.22
CA GLU A 156 -10.70 13.90 -22.35
C GLU A 156 -12.13 14.46 -22.19
N GLY A 157 -12.24 15.65 -21.59
CA GLY A 157 -13.52 16.35 -21.40
C GLY A 157 -14.36 15.86 -20.23
N ALA A 158 -13.88 14.91 -19.46
CA ALA A 158 -14.52 14.45 -18.23
C ALA A 158 -13.83 15.07 -17.00
N GLU A 159 -14.62 15.32 -15.93
CA GLU A 159 -14.16 15.87 -14.67
C GLU A 159 -14.20 14.78 -13.59
N TYR A 160 -13.09 14.65 -12.86
CA TYR A 160 -12.90 13.66 -11.80
C TYR A 160 -12.49 14.39 -10.51
N PRO A 161 -13.45 14.73 -9.63
CA PRO A 161 -13.12 15.27 -8.30
C PRO A 161 -12.34 14.25 -7.47
N PHE A 162 -11.35 14.72 -6.72
CA PHE A 162 -10.55 13.86 -5.85
C PHE A 162 -10.19 14.53 -4.52
N THR A 163 -9.77 13.71 -3.56
CA THR A 163 -9.05 14.14 -2.36
C THR A 163 -7.67 13.51 -2.36
N LEU A 164 -6.64 14.29 -1.99
CA LEU A 164 -5.26 13.82 -1.90
C LEU A 164 -4.92 13.49 -0.45
N GLU A 165 -4.49 12.25 -0.19
CA GLU A 165 -4.00 11.76 1.09
C GLU A 165 -2.55 11.31 0.91
N GLY A 166 -1.58 12.11 1.36
CA GLY A 166 -0.18 11.91 0.97
C GLY A 166 -0.06 12.04 -0.55
N THR A 167 0.41 11.00 -1.21
CA THR A 167 0.50 10.92 -2.69
C THR A 167 -0.64 10.15 -3.35
N ILE A 168 -1.65 9.73 -2.59
CA ILE A 168 -2.79 8.98 -3.14
C ILE A 168 -3.95 9.94 -3.41
N ALA A 169 -4.27 10.15 -4.67
CA ALA A 169 -5.48 10.84 -5.09
C ALA A 169 -6.65 9.84 -5.16
N ARG A 170 -7.66 10.07 -4.31
CA ARG A 170 -8.86 9.24 -4.21
C ARG A 170 -10.02 9.86 -4.96
N PHE A 171 -10.57 9.11 -5.88
CA PHE A 171 -11.74 9.41 -6.67
C PHE A 171 -12.94 8.58 -6.21
N ASP A 172 -14.09 8.75 -6.85
CA ASP A 172 -15.26 7.90 -6.60
C ASP A 172 -15.03 6.49 -7.18
N GLY A 173 -14.71 5.54 -6.29
CA GLY A 173 -14.53 4.12 -6.60
C GLY A 173 -13.16 3.72 -7.17
N TRP A 174 -12.20 4.62 -7.29
CA TRP A 174 -10.83 4.33 -7.74
C TRP A 174 -9.79 5.29 -7.14
N SER A 175 -8.52 4.94 -7.26
CA SER A 175 -7.43 5.79 -6.76
C SER A 175 -6.19 5.70 -7.66
N VAL A 176 -5.37 6.74 -7.63
CA VAL A 176 -4.10 6.80 -8.35
C VAL A 176 -3.01 7.37 -7.44
N MET A 177 -1.76 7.07 -7.76
CA MET A 177 -0.65 7.84 -7.21
C MET A 177 -0.51 9.14 -8.00
N LEU A 178 -0.47 10.25 -7.28
CA LEU A 178 -0.14 11.58 -7.79
C LEU A 178 1.07 12.10 -7.01
N MET A 179 2.21 12.20 -7.67
CA MET A 179 3.48 12.54 -7.04
C MET A 179 4.18 13.69 -7.76
N ASP A 180 5.01 14.41 -7.01
CA ASP A 180 6.00 15.31 -7.59
C ASP A 180 7.14 14.46 -8.21
N ALA A 181 7.48 14.71 -9.44
CA ALA A 181 8.56 14.02 -10.15
C ALA A 181 9.92 14.77 -10.03
N GLY A 182 10.07 15.58 -9.00
CA GLY A 182 11.06 16.62 -8.78
C GLY A 182 12.55 16.36 -9.01
N GLU A 183 13.01 15.11 -9.02
CA GLU A 183 14.42 14.81 -9.29
C GLU A 183 14.67 14.45 -10.77
N GLY A 184 15.71 15.01 -11.35
CA GLY A 184 16.13 14.71 -12.72
C GLY A 184 15.56 15.61 -13.81
N LEU A 185 14.76 16.62 -13.44
CA LEU A 185 14.24 17.63 -14.35
C LEU A 185 15.27 18.75 -14.60
N PRO A 186 15.19 19.48 -15.75
CA PRO A 186 15.93 20.71 -15.94
C PRO A 186 15.64 21.71 -14.81
N GLU A 187 16.66 22.51 -14.44
CA GLU A 187 16.56 23.51 -13.37
C GLU A 187 15.37 24.46 -13.61
N GLY A 188 14.48 24.57 -12.64
CA GLY A 188 13.27 25.41 -12.69
C GLY A 188 12.03 24.74 -13.29
N GLU A 189 12.10 23.48 -13.72
CA GLU A 189 10.91 22.74 -14.14
C GLU A 189 10.32 21.95 -12.96
N THR A 190 9.01 22.05 -12.79
CA THR A 190 8.25 21.24 -11.82
C THR A 190 7.30 20.33 -12.58
N MET A 191 7.35 19.06 -12.31
CA MET A 191 6.51 18.05 -12.96
C MET A 191 5.83 17.17 -11.93
N ALA A 192 4.55 16.91 -12.14
CA ALA A 192 3.81 15.88 -11.40
C ALA A 192 3.46 14.73 -12.32
N VAL A 193 3.37 13.53 -11.79
CA VAL A 193 2.99 12.32 -12.53
C VAL A 193 1.85 11.60 -11.83
N ILE A 194 0.85 11.22 -12.61
CA ILE A 194 -0.19 10.28 -12.21
C ILE A 194 0.11 8.92 -12.84
N PHE A 195 0.12 7.86 -12.04
CA PHE A 195 0.13 6.48 -12.51
C PHE A 195 -1.27 5.90 -12.37
N ILE A 196 -1.80 5.35 -13.46
CA ILE A 196 -3.19 4.89 -13.59
C ILE A 196 -3.18 3.40 -13.91
N THR A 197 -3.79 2.59 -13.05
CA THR A 197 -3.93 1.13 -13.29
C THR A 197 -5.36 0.67 -13.29
N GLU A 198 -6.24 1.51 -12.78
CA GLU A 198 -7.68 1.25 -12.75
C GLU A 198 -8.44 2.55 -12.89
N GLY A 199 -9.71 2.47 -13.23
CA GLY A 199 -10.57 3.64 -13.39
C GLY A 199 -10.97 3.87 -14.84
N PRO A 200 -11.63 5.00 -15.12
CA PRO A 200 -12.19 5.29 -16.42
C PRO A 200 -11.20 5.84 -17.44
N ILE A 201 -10.01 6.25 -17.01
CA ILE A 201 -9.00 6.91 -17.87
C ILE A 201 -8.19 5.85 -18.62
N GLN A 202 -8.14 5.95 -19.93
CA GLN A 202 -7.45 5.01 -20.81
C GLN A 202 -5.99 5.42 -21.06
N ALA A 203 -5.22 5.54 -19.96
CA ALA A 203 -3.79 5.84 -19.98
C ALA A 203 -3.11 5.07 -18.83
N ASP A 204 -1.82 4.75 -18.97
CA ASP A 204 -1.02 4.13 -17.92
C ASP A 204 -0.42 5.21 -17.00
N SER A 205 -0.09 6.36 -17.58
CA SER A 205 0.44 7.50 -16.84
C SER A 205 0.14 8.83 -17.56
N ILE A 206 0.08 9.91 -16.80
CA ILE A 206 0.00 11.27 -17.32
C ILE A 206 1.01 12.13 -16.55
N ALA A 207 1.91 12.78 -17.27
CA ALA A 207 2.80 13.77 -16.69
C ALA A 207 2.25 15.18 -16.90
N PHE A 208 2.40 16.02 -15.90
CA PHE A 208 1.88 17.38 -15.87
C PHE A 208 2.99 18.37 -15.53
N ARG A 209 2.91 19.56 -16.08
CA ARG A 209 3.74 20.72 -15.71
C ARG A 209 2.90 21.72 -14.96
N LYS A 210 3.48 22.34 -13.94
CA LYS A 210 2.81 23.41 -13.20
C LYS A 210 2.59 24.60 -14.14
N LEU A 211 1.37 25.14 -14.14
CA LEU A 211 1.06 26.37 -14.84
C LEU A 211 1.55 27.54 -13.97
N GLU A 212 2.52 28.29 -14.47
CA GLU A 212 2.92 29.55 -13.83
C GLU A 212 1.80 30.58 -14.07
N GLU A 213 1.35 31.22 -12.98
CA GLU A 213 0.38 32.32 -13.04
C GLU A 213 1.05 33.68 -13.44
#